data_5af72e3427179375b51620fac1931241
#
_entry.id   5af72e3427179375b51620fac1931241
#
_cell.length_a   1.000
_cell.length_b   1.000
_cell.length_c   1.000
_cell.angle_alpha   90.00
_cell.angle_beta   90.00
_cell.angle_gamma   90.00
#
_symmetry.space_group_name_H-M   'P 1'
#
loop_
_entity.id
_entity.type
_entity.pdbx_description
1 polymer ?
#
loop_
_entity_poly.entity_id
_entity_poly.type
_entity_poly.pdbx_seq_one_letter_code
_entity_poly.pdbx_strand_id
1 'polypeptide(L)'
;MKKITFIGTGYVGLVSGTAISDFGHKVICADILKEKIQLLNNGHIPIYEPGLTELIKRNVDAGRLSFTSNIQKAIEQSEIIFIAVGTPQREDGAADISAIESVAENIGKNLNKYKVICTKSTVPVGTGALV
;
A
#
# COMPACT_ATOMS: atom_id res chain seq x y z
N MET A 1 10.64 -13.78 -8.32
CA MET A 1 9.36 -13.21 -7.89
C MET A 1 9.47 -12.79 -6.44
N LYS A 2 9.07 -11.57 -6.13
CA LYS A 2 9.07 -11.03 -4.77
C LYS A 2 7.66 -10.91 -4.23
N LYS A 3 7.50 -10.99 -2.92
CA LYS A 3 6.24 -10.73 -2.23
C LYS A 3 6.29 -9.31 -1.69
N ILE A 4 5.39 -8.47 -2.15
CA ILE A 4 5.42 -7.02 -1.91
C ILE A 4 4.06 -6.59 -1.35
N THR A 5 4.08 -5.73 -0.34
CA THR A 5 2.87 -5.10 0.18
C THR A 5 2.93 -3.60 -0.01
N PHE A 6 1.85 -3.02 -0.51
CA PHE A 6 1.61 -1.58 -0.51
C PHE A 6 0.59 -1.28 0.59
N ILE A 7 0.97 -0.44 1.53
CA ILE A 7 0.06 0.00 2.59
C ILE A 7 -0.49 1.37 2.20
N GLY A 8 -1.77 1.43 1.96
CA GLY A 8 -2.47 2.58 1.41
C GLY A 8 -2.92 2.29 -0.02
N THR A 9 -4.20 2.46 -0.29
CA THR A 9 -4.79 2.16 -1.60
C THR A 9 -5.30 3.43 -2.30
N GLY A 10 -4.63 4.56 -2.07
CA GLY A 10 -4.84 5.76 -2.84
C GLY A 10 -4.20 5.63 -4.23
N TYR A 11 -4.08 6.73 -4.93
CA TYR A 11 -3.56 6.74 -6.29
C TYR A 11 -2.19 6.06 -6.39
N VAL A 12 -1.25 6.49 -5.56
CA VAL A 12 0.13 5.99 -5.62
C VAL A 12 0.19 4.49 -5.31
N GLY A 13 -0.44 4.07 -4.22
CA GLY A 13 -0.38 2.66 -3.81
C GLY A 13 -1.06 1.74 -4.81
N LEU A 14 -2.23 2.13 -5.30
CA LEU A 14 -3.00 1.30 -6.21
C LEU A 14 -2.35 1.20 -7.58
N VAL A 15 -1.92 2.33 -8.16
CA VAL A 15 -1.30 2.35 -9.48
C VAL A 15 0.05 1.64 -9.45
N SER A 16 0.90 1.97 -8.48
CA SER A 16 2.24 1.37 -8.37
C SER A 16 2.16 -0.12 -8.06
N GLY A 17 1.27 -0.51 -7.13
CA GLY A 17 1.09 -1.91 -6.79
C GLY A 17 0.63 -2.75 -7.97
N THR A 18 -0.32 -2.21 -8.75
CA THR A 18 -0.82 -2.88 -9.95
C THR A 18 0.28 -3.04 -10.99
N ALA A 19 1.05 -1.98 -11.24
CA ALA A 19 2.15 -2.01 -12.21
C ALA A 19 3.20 -3.06 -11.83
N ILE A 20 3.58 -3.10 -10.56
CA ILE A 20 4.57 -4.06 -10.07
C ILE A 20 4.05 -5.50 -10.18
N SER A 21 2.77 -5.73 -9.89
CA SER A 21 2.18 -7.05 -10.06
C SER A 21 2.19 -7.49 -11.52
N ASP A 22 2.02 -6.54 -12.44
CA ASP A 22 2.04 -6.83 -13.87
C ASP A 22 3.43 -7.25 -14.36
N PHE A 23 4.49 -6.88 -13.65
CA PHE A 23 5.84 -7.36 -13.93
C PHE A 23 6.10 -8.78 -13.42
N GLY A 24 5.14 -9.40 -12.77
CA GLY A 24 5.23 -10.78 -12.31
C GLY A 24 5.46 -10.97 -10.83
N HIS A 25 5.51 -9.89 -10.05
CA HIS A 25 5.64 -9.98 -8.59
C HIS A 25 4.29 -10.21 -7.92
N LYS A 26 4.31 -10.81 -6.75
CA LYS A 26 3.10 -11.00 -5.96
C LYS A 26 2.90 -9.79 -5.05
N VAL A 27 1.80 -9.06 -5.24
CA VAL A 27 1.53 -7.80 -4.57
C VAL A 27 0.25 -7.88 -3.75
N ILE A 28 0.32 -7.39 -2.51
CA ILE A 28 -0.84 -7.21 -1.65
C ILE A 28 -1.01 -5.71 -1.43
N CYS A 29 -2.19 -5.19 -1.74
CA CYS A 29 -2.54 -3.81 -1.42
C CYS A 29 -3.40 -3.81 -0.16
N ALA A 30 -2.92 -3.19 0.90
CA ALA A 30 -3.56 -3.19 2.20
C ALA A 30 -4.02 -1.78 2.58
N ASP A 31 -5.16 -1.69 3.24
CA ASP A 31 -5.70 -0.42 3.74
C ASP A 31 -6.52 -0.68 5.00
N ILE A 32 -6.48 0.26 5.93
CA ILE A 32 -7.28 0.15 7.17
C ILE A 32 -8.78 0.32 6.91
N LEU A 33 -9.14 0.95 5.78
CA LEU A 33 -10.53 1.20 5.43
C LEU A 33 -11.15 -0.04 4.79
N LYS A 34 -11.86 -0.82 5.59
CA LYS A 34 -12.48 -2.08 5.14
C LYS A 34 -13.44 -1.87 3.98
N GLU A 35 -14.18 -0.76 3.98
CA GLU A 35 -15.13 -0.44 2.93
C GLU A 35 -14.43 -0.25 1.59
N LYS A 36 -13.29 0.41 1.59
CA LYS A 36 -12.49 0.65 0.40
C LYS A 36 -11.95 -0.67 -0.16
N ILE A 37 -11.45 -1.54 0.70
CA ILE A 37 -10.97 -2.87 0.31
C ILE A 37 -12.12 -3.71 -0.26
N GLN A 38 -13.30 -3.63 0.34
CA GLN A 38 -14.46 -4.35 -0.14
C GLN A 38 -14.86 -3.90 -1.55
N LEU A 39 -14.85 -2.60 -1.82
CA LEU A 39 -15.12 -2.07 -3.15
C LEU A 39 -14.10 -2.58 -4.17
N LEU A 40 -12.82 -2.56 -3.81
CA LEU A 40 -11.76 -3.06 -4.70
C LEU A 40 -11.92 -4.55 -5.00
N ASN A 41 -12.25 -5.35 -3.99
CA ASN A 41 -12.48 -6.78 -4.16
C ASN A 41 -13.71 -7.08 -5.04
N ASN A 42 -14.65 -6.15 -5.11
CA ASN A 42 -15.84 -6.26 -5.95
C ASN A 42 -15.64 -5.67 -7.35
N GLY A 43 -14.42 -5.24 -7.67
CA GLY A 43 -14.08 -4.70 -8.98
C GLY A 43 -14.38 -3.22 -9.16
N HIS A 44 -14.72 -2.51 -8.09
CA HIS A 44 -14.96 -1.08 -8.14
C HIS A 44 -13.66 -0.32 -7.89
N ILE A 45 -13.11 0.27 -8.95
CA ILE A 45 -11.86 1.00 -8.88
C ILE A 45 -12.15 2.48 -8.68
N PRO A 46 -11.77 3.08 -7.54
CA PRO A 46 -12.13 4.46 -7.21
C PRO A 46 -11.29 5.51 -7.94
N ILE A 47 -10.31 5.09 -8.72
CA ILE A 47 -9.39 5.99 -9.40
C ILE A 47 -9.62 5.85 -10.90
N TYR A 48 -9.81 7.00 -11.57
CA TYR A 48 -9.91 7.02 -13.03
C TYR A 48 -8.49 7.15 -13.62
N GLU A 49 -8.01 6.05 -14.18
CA GLU A 49 -6.73 5.98 -14.88
C GLU A 49 -6.92 5.07 -16.08
N PRO A 50 -6.67 5.54 -17.31
CA PRO A 50 -6.88 4.71 -18.50
C PRO A 50 -6.11 3.40 -18.43
N GLY A 51 -6.81 2.29 -18.65
CA GLY A 51 -6.22 0.96 -18.64
C GLY A 51 -6.01 0.34 -17.25
N LEU A 52 -6.21 1.08 -16.18
CA LEU A 52 -5.95 0.57 -14.83
C LEU A 52 -6.90 -0.57 -14.45
N THR A 53 -8.18 -0.44 -14.75
CA THR A 53 -9.18 -1.45 -14.40
C THR A 53 -8.85 -2.80 -15.03
N GLU A 54 -8.46 -2.79 -16.29
CA GLU A 54 -8.07 -4.01 -17.02
C GLU A 54 -6.80 -4.63 -16.43
N LEU A 55 -5.81 -3.82 -16.07
CA LEU A 55 -4.59 -4.28 -15.44
C LEU A 55 -4.87 -4.92 -14.08
N ILE A 56 -5.71 -4.30 -13.28
CA ILE A 56 -6.10 -4.83 -11.97
C ILE A 56 -6.77 -6.17 -12.15
N LYS A 57 -7.76 -6.25 -13.01
CA LYS A 57 -8.50 -7.48 -13.26
C LYS A 57 -7.58 -8.61 -13.72
N ARG A 58 -6.70 -8.34 -14.67
CA ARG A 58 -5.76 -9.32 -15.19
C ARG A 58 -4.86 -9.87 -14.08
N ASN A 59 -4.35 -9.02 -13.22
CA ASN A 59 -3.43 -9.45 -12.18
C ASN A 59 -4.13 -10.10 -10.99
N VAL A 60 -5.35 -9.67 -10.67
CA VAL A 60 -6.18 -10.35 -9.66
C VAL A 60 -6.52 -11.76 -10.13
N ASP A 61 -6.95 -11.91 -11.38
CA ASP A 61 -7.31 -13.21 -11.94
C ASP A 61 -6.10 -14.15 -12.01
N ALA A 62 -4.91 -13.61 -12.22
CA ALA A 62 -3.67 -14.39 -12.25
C ALA A 62 -3.13 -14.73 -10.85
N GLY A 63 -3.75 -14.21 -9.79
CA GLY A 63 -3.30 -14.44 -8.42
C GLY A 63 -2.10 -13.62 -8.00
N ARG A 64 -1.69 -12.62 -8.79
CA ARG A 64 -0.54 -11.76 -8.48
C ARG A 64 -0.90 -10.52 -7.68
N LEU A 65 -2.16 -10.10 -7.71
CA LEU A 65 -2.62 -8.88 -7.03
C LEU A 65 -3.80 -9.23 -6.12
N SER A 66 -3.75 -8.77 -4.88
CA SER A 66 -4.85 -8.96 -3.92
C SER A 66 -5.00 -7.73 -3.04
N PHE A 67 -6.16 -7.60 -2.42
CA PHE A 67 -6.50 -6.47 -1.54
C PHE A 67 -6.93 -7.01 -0.19
N THR A 68 -6.48 -6.38 0.89
CA THR A 68 -6.85 -6.80 2.25
C THR A 68 -6.89 -5.62 3.21
N SER A 69 -7.74 -5.73 4.23
CA SER A 69 -7.72 -4.81 5.36
C SER A 69 -6.92 -5.36 6.55
N ASN A 70 -6.41 -6.57 6.43
CA ASN A 70 -5.57 -7.17 7.47
C ASN A 70 -4.10 -6.80 7.22
N ILE A 71 -3.71 -5.63 7.71
CA ILE A 71 -2.37 -5.06 7.51
C ILE A 71 -1.31 -5.94 8.17
N GLN A 72 -1.58 -6.46 9.36
CA GLN A 72 -0.65 -7.33 10.08
C GLN A 72 -0.25 -8.54 9.25
N LYS A 73 -1.24 -9.23 8.69
CA LYS A 73 -0.99 -10.42 7.87
C LYS A 73 -0.23 -10.08 6.59
N ALA A 74 -0.57 -8.95 5.97
CA ALA A 74 0.12 -8.48 4.77
C ALA A 74 1.61 -8.22 5.08
N ILE A 75 1.91 -7.57 6.19
CA ILE A 75 3.28 -7.31 6.63
C ILE A 75 4.05 -8.62 6.83
N GLU A 76 3.44 -9.57 7.53
CA GLU A 76 4.07 -10.86 7.82
C GLU A 76 4.42 -11.66 6.56
N GLN A 77 3.60 -11.55 5.52
CA GLN A 77 3.76 -12.32 4.29
C GLN A 77 4.73 -11.68 3.29
N SER A 78 5.19 -10.46 3.54
CA SER A 78 5.91 -9.69 2.53
C SER A 78 7.39 -9.52 2.85
N GLU A 79 8.21 -9.45 1.79
CA GLU A 79 9.64 -9.17 1.87
C GLU A 79 9.92 -7.68 1.72
N ILE A 80 9.09 -6.99 0.94
CA ILE A 80 9.22 -5.56 0.65
C ILE A 80 7.90 -4.89 0.99
N ILE A 81 7.97 -3.79 1.73
CA ILE A 81 6.79 -3.04 2.15
C ILE A 81 6.93 -1.60 1.68
N PHE A 82 5.96 -1.14 0.89
CA PHE A 82 5.87 0.26 0.48
C PHE A 82 4.79 0.95 1.29
N ILE A 83 5.16 2.06 1.92
CA ILE A 83 4.21 2.89 2.65
C ILE A 83 3.71 3.98 1.72
N ALA A 84 2.43 3.92 1.36
CA ALA A 84 1.81 4.81 0.38
C ALA A 84 0.56 5.50 0.94
N VAL A 85 0.51 5.72 2.25
CA VAL A 85 -0.59 6.42 2.89
C VAL A 85 -0.50 7.93 2.65
N GLY A 86 -1.65 8.60 2.60
CA GLY A 86 -1.71 10.04 2.38
C GLY A 86 -1.14 10.84 3.55
N THR A 87 -0.67 12.05 3.24
CA THR A 87 -0.17 13.00 4.23
C THR A 87 -0.94 14.32 4.08
N PRO A 88 -2.20 14.36 4.56
CA PRO A 88 -2.99 15.57 4.42
C PRO A 88 -2.37 16.73 5.20
N GLN A 89 -2.65 17.95 4.73
CA GLN A 89 -2.17 19.14 5.39
C GLN A 89 -2.95 19.38 6.69
N ARG A 90 -2.22 19.73 7.77
CA ARG A 90 -2.84 20.11 9.02
C ARG A 90 -3.27 21.58 8.99
N GLU A 91 -4.06 22.02 9.98
CA GLU A 91 -4.56 23.40 10.07
C GLU A 91 -3.44 24.42 10.12
N ASP A 92 -2.29 24.09 10.70
CA ASP A 92 -1.11 24.97 10.78
C ASP A 92 -0.28 24.97 9.50
N GLY A 93 -0.71 24.29 8.44
CA GLY A 93 0.00 24.21 7.18
C GLY A 93 1.04 23.11 7.08
N ALA A 94 1.34 22.44 8.17
CA ALA A 94 2.29 21.32 8.14
C ALA A 94 1.60 20.03 7.64
N ALA A 95 2.38 19.14 7.03
CA ALA A 95 1.87 17.84 6.61
C ALA A 95 1.57 16.98 7.84
N ASP A 96 0.44 16.27 7.80
CA ASP A 96 0.06 15.34 8.85
C ASP A 96 0.69 13.97 8.55
N ILE A 97 1.69 13.60 9.34
CA ILE A 97 2.41 12.33 9.18
C ILE A 97 1.92 11.23 10.12
N SER A 98 0.82 11.47 10.85
CA SER A 98 0.33 10.51 11.84
C SER A 98 0.02 9.14 11.23
N ALA A 99 -0.52 9.10 10.02
CA ALA A 99 -0.80 7.83 9.34
C ALA A 99 0.49 7.05 9.04
N ILE A 100 1.56 7.75 8.63
CA ILE A 100 2.86 7.12 8.36
C ILE A 100 3.46 6.58 9.65
N GLU A 101 3.39 7.34 10.73
CA GLU A 101 3.90 6.91 12.05
C GLU A 101 3.16 5.66 12.54
N SER A 102 1.83 5.65 12.39
CA SER A 102 1.01 4.50 12.77
C SER A 102 1.38 3.25 11.99
N VAL A 103 1.60 3.38 10.69
CA VAL A 103 2.01 2.27 9.83
C VAL A 103 3.40 1.78 10.22
N ALA A 104 4.34 2.69 10.45
CA ALA A 104 5.71 2.33 10.85
C ALA A 104 5.72 1.56 12.17
N GLU A 105 4.91 1.97 13.14
CA GLU A 105 4.74 1.27 14.40
C GLU A 105 4.20 -0.14 14.19
N ASN A 106 3.19 -0.27 13.34
CA ASN A 106 2.58 -1.56 13.01
C ASN A 106 3.60 -2.50 12.37
N ILE A 107 4.42 -1.99 11.45
CA ILE A 107 5.49 -2.75 10.82
C ILE A 107 6.48 -3.24 11.89
N GLY A 108 6.90 -2.35 12.79
CA GLY A 108 7.84 -2.71 13.85
C GLY A 108 7.33 -3.80 14.75
N LYS A 109 6.05 -3.79 15.08
CA LYS A 109 5.43 -4.82 15.93
C LYS A 109 5.29 -6.18 15.24
N ASN A 110 5.25 -6.20 13.92
CA ASN A 110 4.96 -7.40 13.14
C ASN A 110 6.15 -7.90 12.32
N LEU A 111 7.35 -7.39 12.60
CA LEU A 111 8.56 -7.86 11.95
C LEU A 111 8.88 -9.28 12.41
N ASN A 112 8.88 -10.22 11.50
CA ASN A 112 9.18 -11.62 11.77
C ASN A 112 10.41 -12.12 11.03
N LYS A 113 10.95 -11.28 10.14
CA LYS A 113 12.15 -11.58 9.34
C LYS A 113 12.66 -10.28 8.74
N TYR A 114 13.81 -10.35 8.07
CA TYR A 114 14.35 -9.18 7.35
C TYR A 114 13.38 -8.71 6.28
N LYS A 115 13.13 -7.40 6.24
CA LYS A 115 12.26 -6.77 5.26
C LYS A 115 12.86 -5.46 4.78
N VAL A 116 12.58 -5.11 3.53
CA VAL A 116 12.92 -3.80 2.96
C VAL A 116 11.68 -2.93 3.06
N ILE A 117 11.84 -1.73 3.60
CA ILE A 117 10.73 -0.78 3.78
C ILE A 117 11.02 0.47 2.96
N CYS A 118 10.07 0.84 2.09
CA CYS A 118 10.18 2.00 1.22
C CYS A 118 9.00 2.94 1.46
N THR A 119 9.26 4.24 1.48
CA THR A 119 8.22 5.25 1.63
C THR A 119 7.90 5.85 0.27
N LYS A 120 6.63 5.77 -0.13
CA LYS A 120 6.11 6.38 -1.37
C LYS A 120 5.19 7.56 -1.09
N SER A 121 5.01 7.92 0.18
CA SER A 121 4.18 9.05 0.58
C SER A 121 4.98 10.35 0.49
N THR A 122 4.29 11.47 0.24
CA THR A 122 4.89 12.79 0.35
C THR A 122 5.09 13.11 1.84
N VAL A 123 6.33 13.32 2.26
CA VAL A 123 6.65 13.52 3.67
C VAL A 123 7.59 14.72 3.85
N PRO A 124 7.56 15.40 5.00
CA PRO A 124 8.54 16.43 5.32
C PRO A 124 9.96 15.88 5.39
N VAL A 125 10.95 16.75 5.18
CA VAL A 125 12.35 16.40 5.35
C VAL A 125 12.57 15.88 6.78
N GLY A 126 13.24 14.76 6.92
CA GLY A 126 13.50 14.14 8.21
C GLY A 126 12.51 13.07 8.64
N THR A 127 11.34 12.97 7.99
CA THR A 127 10.34 11.95 8.35
C THR A 127 10.90 10.54 8.13
N GLY A 128 11.73 10.34 7.13
CA GLY A 128 12.35 9.04 6.86
C GLY A 128 13.14 8.49 8.05
N ALA A 129 13.67 9.35 8.91
CA ALA A 129 14.40 8.93 10.10
C ALA A 129 13.48 8.30 11.17
N LEU A 130 12.17 8.54 11.10
CA LEU A 130 11.19 7.99 12.03
C LEU A 130 10.75 6.58 11.64
N VAL A 131 10.94 6.23 10.39
CA VAL A 131 10.54 4.93 9.83
C VAL A 131 11.70 3.94 9.91
#